data_e756e31e645d7d6ce29c774c8082911e
#
_entry.id   e756e31e645d7d6ce29c774c8082911e
#
_cell.length_a   1.000
_cell.length_b   1.000
_cell.length_c   1.000
_cell.angle_alpha   90.00
_cell.angle_beta   90.00
_cell.angle_gamma   90.00
#
_symmetry.space_group_name_H-M   'P 1'
#
loop_
_entity.id
_entity.type
_entity.pdbx_description
1 polymer ?
#
loop_
_entity_poly.entity_id
_entity_poly.type
_entity_poly.pdbx_seq_one_letter_code
_entity_poly.pdbx_strand_id
1 'polypeptide(L)'
;MNIQIKNGHLIDPKNQIDGLRDLFITAGKVVAVGSAPADFVAQQVIDATGLVVAPGLIDLAARLREPGYEYRATLESEMDAAVAGGITTLACPPDTDPPLDEPGLVEMLKHRARELNKARVRPVGALTRGLKGAELTEMAELADAGCIAFSQADAALTDTRVLMRAMQYAATFGFSVWLRPQDSFLTRDGVAHDGEVATRLGLPAIPVCAETIALSTMLQLAHETGVRLHICRISSADGVALVRAAKQQGLTLTCDVSANHVHLTEMDIGFFDANCHLVPPLRSQRDRDALHAGLLDGSIDAICSDHTPVDEDAKQLPFAEAEAGATGLELLLPLALKWARQSHRALADGLAKITLQPALILGLDAGHLSVGAAADVCVFDPEVYWKVESAALKSQGKNTPFIGMELQGRVHFTLVGGQLVYQSKAI
;
A
#
# COMPACT_ATOMS: atom_id res chain seq x y z
N MET A 1 -20.79 14.74 -16.64
CA MET A 1 -20.18 14.17 -17.86
C MET A 1 -20.52 12.70 -17.92
N ASN A 2 -20.90 12.20 -19.12
CA ASN A 2 -21.21 10.81 -19.37
C ASN A 2 -20.03 10.15 -20.09
N ILE A 3 -19.48 9.07 -19.51
CA ILE A 3 -18.35 8.34 -20.06
C ILE A 3 -18.78 6.90 -20.32
N GLN A 4 -18.42 6.38 -21.47
CA GLN A 4 -18.50 4.96 -21.78
C GLN A 4 -17.09 4.40 -21.92
N ILE A 5 -16.78 3.34 -21.18
CA ILE A 5 -15.61 2.51 -21.42
C ILE A 5 -16.12 1.24 -22.09
N LYS A 6 -15.75 1.03 -23.36
CA LYS A 6 -16.28 -0.05 -24.20
C LYS A 6 -15.23 -1.09 -24.54
N ASN A 7 -15.70 -2.29 -24.88
CA ASN A 7 -14.91 -3.42 -25.40
C ASN A 7 -13.82 -3.93 -24.42
N GLY A 8 -13.84 -3.51 -23.16
CA GLY A 8 -12.83 -3.94 -22.18
C GLY A 8 -13.17 -5.28 -21.54
N HIS A 9 -12.15 -6.00 -21.12
CA HIS A 9 -12.30 -7.16 -20.24
C HIS A 9 -12.45 -6.65 -18.79
N LEU A 10 -13.69 -6.55 -18.31
CA LEU A 10 -13.98 -6.04 -16.98
C LEU A 10 -13.75 -7.13 -15.93
N ILE A 11 -12.91 -6.83 -14.95
CA ILE A 11 -12.63 -7.68 -13.79
C ILE A 11 -12.98 -6.91 -12.52
N ASP A 12 -14.02 -7.36 -11.82
CA ASP A 12 -14.44 -6.79 -10.53
C ASP A 12 -14.58 -7.90 -9.48
N PRO A 13 -13.60 -8.05 -8.59
CA PRO A 13 -13.59 -9.13 -7.60
C PRO A 13 -14.79 -9.12 -6.65
N LYS A 14 -15.29 -7.93 -6.24
CA LYS A 14 -16.46 -7.82 -5.34
C LYS A 14 -17.74 -8.33 -6.00
N ASN A 15 -17.94 -8.01 -7.27
CA ASN A 15 -19.14 -8.37 -8.01
C ASN A 15 -18.98 -9.70 -8.77
N GLN A 16 -17.84 -10.37 -8.65
CA GLN A 16 -17.52 -11.64 -9.34
C GLN A 16 -17.69 -11.51 -10.87
N ILE A 17 -17.31 -10.37 -11.43
CA ILE A 17 -17.33 -10.12 -12.87
C ILE A 17 -15.93 -10.40 -13.42
N ASP A 18 -15.87 -11.22 -14.46
CA ASP A 18 -14.67 -11.52 -15.23
C ASP A 18 -15.08 -11.81 -16.68
N GLY A 19 -15.03 -10.79 -17.54
CA GLY A 19 -15.44 -10.94 -18.94
C GLY A 19 -15.67 -9.62 -19.65
N LEU A 20 -15.90 -9.69 -20.96
CA LEU A 20 -16.15 -8.52 -21.80
C LEU A 20 -17.45 -7.82 -21.39
N ARG A 21 -17.32 -6.59 -20.89
CA ARG A 21 -18.43 -5.73 -20.46
C ARG A 21 -18.08 -4.27 -20.70
N ASP A 22 -19.06 -3.51 -21.13
CA ASP A 22 -18.98 -2.05 -21.17
C ASP A 22 -19.30 -1.48 -19.79
N LEU A 23 -18.67 -0.35 -19.44
CA LEU A 23 -18.91 0.39 -18.21
C LEU A 23 -19.48 1.77 -18.55
N PHE A 24 -20.56 2.15 -17.89
CA PHE A 24 -21.25 3.43 -18.11
C PHE A 24 -21.18 4.28 -16.84
N ILE A 25 -20.71 5.52 -17.00
CA ILE A 25 -20.44 6.46 -15.92
C ILE A 25 -21.21 7.75 -16.17
N THR A 26 -21.90 8.25 -15.16
CA THR A 26 -22.58 9.55 -15.18
C THR A 26 -22.35 10.27 -13.86
N ALA A 27 -22.01 11.55 -13.93
CA ALA A 27 -21.78 12.41 -12.76
C ALA A 27 -20.83 11.78 -11.71
N GLY A 28 -19.77 11.13 -12.18
CA GLY A 28 -18.75 10.55 -11.32
C GLY A 28 -19.12 9.20 -10.69
N LYS A 29 -20.24 8.59 -11.07
CA LYS A 29 -20.72 7.31 -10.56
C LYS A 29 -20.92 6.29 -11.67
N VAL A 30 -20.71 5.03 -11.34
CA VAL A 30 -21.11 3.90 -12.21
C VAL A 30 -22.63 3.85 -12.26
N VAL A 31 -23.21 3.89 -13.47
CA VAL A 31 -24.67 3.83 -13.67
C VAL A 31 -25.12 2.51 -14.29
N ALA A 32 -24.24 1.82 -15.02
CA ALA A 32 -24.53 0.49 -15.56
C ALA A 32 -23.23 -0.26 -15.91
N VAL A 33 -23.32 -1.58 -15.93
CA VAL A 33 -22.29 -2.51 -16.40
C VAL A 33 -22.95 -3.45 -17.43
N GLY A 34 -22.34 -3.58 -18.60
CA GLY A 34 -22.79 -4.44 -19.71
C GLY A 34 -23.67 -3.70 -20.71
N SER A 35 -24.87 -3.28 -20.34
CA SER A 35 -25.80 -2.61 -21.27
C SER A 35 -26.00 -1.15 -20.89
N ALA A 36 -26.05 -0.28 -21.92
CA ALA A 36 -26.31 1.14 -21.71
C ALA A 36 -27.71 1.38 -21.14
N PRO A 37 -27.87 2.33 -20.18
CA PRO A 37 -29.22 2.82 -19.85
C PRO A 37 -29.94 3.42 -21.09
N ALA A 38 -31.27 3.37 -21.10
CA ALA A 38 -32.07 3.75 -22.27
C ALA A 38 -31.77 5.16 -22.83
N ASP A 39 -31.52 6.12 -21.95
CA ASP A 39 -31.28 7.52 -22.34
C ASP A 39 -29.79 7.91 -22.22
N PHE A 40 -28.88 6.94 -22.18
CA PHE A 40 -27.45 7.22 -22.02
C PHE A 40 -26.85 7.68 -23.36
N VAL A 41 -26.36 8.92 -23.37
CA VAL A 41 -25.55 9.46 -24.48
C VAL A 41 -24.15 9.75 -23.98
N ALA A 42 -23.16 9.02 -24.50
CA ALA A 42 -21.76 9.20 -24.14
C ALA A 42 -21.24 10.55 -24.66
N GLN A 43 -20.65 11.33 -23.79
CA GLN A 43 -19.90 12.55 -24.14
C GLN A 43 -18.42 12.24 -24.38
N GLN A 44 -17.91 11.18 -23.71
CA GLN A 44 -16.58 10.65 -23.91
C GLN A 44 -16.66 9.12 -24.03
N VAL A 45 -15.91 8.58 -24.97
CA VAL A 45 -15.79 7.13 -25.17
C VAL A 45 -14.32 6.74 -25.02
N ILE A 46 -14.05 5.78 -24.15
CA ILE A 46 -12.74 5.15 -24.00
C ILE A 46 -12.87 3.75 -24.61
N ASP A 47 -12.11 3.47 -25.65
CA ASP A 47 -12.02 2.13 -26.23
C ASP A 47 -10.96 1.33 -25.49
N ALA A 48 -11.40 0.30 -24.76
CA ALA A 48 -10.56 -0.58 -23.97
C ALA A 48 -10.35 -1.94 -24.65
N THR A 49 -10.44 -2.01 -25.98
CA THR A 49 -10.19 -3.25 -26.74
C THR A 49 -8.81 -3.81 -26.41
N GLY A 50 -8.76 -5.06 -25.96
CA GLY A 50 -7.53 -5.73 -25.54
C GLY A 50 -7.03 -5.35 -24.14
N LEU A 51 -7.72 -4.44 -23.45
CA LEU A 51 -7.36 -3.99 -22.11
C LEU A 51 -8.28 -4.58 -21.04
N VAL A 52 -7.75 -4.64 -19.83
CA VAL A 52 -8.53 -4.93 -18.61
C VAL A 52 -9.07 -3.64 -18.02
N VAL A 53 -10.35 -3.66 -17.65
CA VAL A 53 -11.01 -2.60 -16.89
C VAL A 53 -11.27 -3.12 -15.48
N ALA A 54 -10.65 -2.49 -14.49
CA ALA A 54 -10.73 -2.90 -13.08
C ALA A 54 -11.15 -1.72 -12.19
N PRO A 55 -11.61 -1.97 -10.96
CA PRO A 55 -11.72 -0.93 -9.95
C PRO A 55 -10.39 -0.20 -9.79
N GLY A 56 -10.44 1.08 -9.48
CA GLY A 56 -9.24 1.84 -9.14
C GLY A 56 -8.49 1.19 -7.98
N LEU A 57 -7.17 1.14 -8.11
CA LEU A 57 -6.32 0.50 -7.13
C LEU A 57 -6.29 1.30 -5.82
N ILE A 58 -6.07 0.60 -4.72
CA ILE A 58 -5.98 1.18 -3.38
C ILE A 58 -4.67 0.72 -2.73
N ASP A 59 -3.87 1.67 -2.29
CA ASP A 59 -2.61 1.40 -1.60
C ASP A 59 -2.69 1.73 -0.11
N LEU A 60 -2.17 0.83 0.73
CA LEU A 60 -2.23 0.96 2.19
C LEU A 60 -1.01 1.66 2.81
N ALA A 61 0.07 1.87 2.04
CA ALA A 61 1.31 2.41 2.58
C ALA A 61 2.06 3.26 1.54
N ALA A 62 1.70 4.54 1.43
CA ALA A 62 2.36 5.49 0.56
C ALA A 62 2.82 6.74 1.31
N ARG A 63 4.14 6.92 1.46
CA ARG A 63 4.74 8.14 1.99
C ARG A 63 4.80 9.20 0.91
N LEU A 64 3.99 10.24 1.05
CA LEU A 64 3.91 11.34 0.09
C LEU A 64 4.95 12.44 0.35
N ARG A 65 5.73 12.30 1.43
CA ARG A 65 6.86 13.14 1.82
C ARG A 65 6.54 14.61 2.12
N GLU A 66 5.29 14.99 2.08
CA GLU A 66 4.81 16.32 2.38
C GLU A 66 3.72 16.28 3.46
N PRO A 67 3.83 17.12 4.51
CA PRO A 67 4.85 18.17 4.72
C PRO A 67 6.22 17.65 5.19
N GLY A 68 7.25 18.47 4.98
CA GLY A 68 8.54 18.42 5.65
C GLY A 68 9.67 17.71 4.94
N TYR A 69 9.37 16.87 3.95
CA TYR A 69 10.37 16.10 3.20
C TYR A 69 10.25 16.33 1.68
N GLU A 70 9.85 17.55 1.27
CA GLU A 70 9.61 17.93 -0.13
C GLU A 70 10.86 17.79 -1.00
N TYR A 71 12.04 17.83 -0.39
CA TYR A 71 13.32 17.61 -1.10
C TYR A 71 13.48 16.17 -1.60
N ARG A 72 12.81 15.18 -0.95
CA ARG A 72 12.80 13.78 -1.37
C ARG A 72 11.74 13.52 -2.44
N ALA A 73 10.56 14.06 -2.23
CA ALA A 73 9.43 14.02 -3.16
C ALA A 73 8.37 15.02 -2.78
N THR A 74 7.66 15.55 -3.77
CA THR A 74 6.53 16.46 -3.54
C THR A 74 5.21 15.69 -3.59
N LEU A 75 4.18 16.23 -2.92
CA LEU A 75 2.83 15.66 -3.01
C LEU A 75 2.36 15.55 -4.46
N GLU A 76 2.67 16.54 -5.30
CA GLU A 76 2.30 16.55 -6.71
C GLU A 76 2.94 15.39 -7.49
N SER A 77 4.25 15.18 -7.33
CA SER A 77 4.98 14.12 -8.04
C SER A 77 4.50 12.74 -7.63
N GLU A 78 4.23 12.53 -6.33
CA GLU A 78 3.79 11.22 -5.84
C GLU A 78 2.31 10.93 -6.16
N MET A 79 1.49 11.99 -6.23
CA MET A 79 0.12 11.85 -6.73
C MET A 79 0.08 11.56 -8.24
N ASP A 80 1.02 12.11 -9.03
CA ASP A 80 1.17 11.75 -10.44
C ASP A 80 1.65 10.29 -10.61
N ALA A 81 2.57 9.84 -9.76
CA ALA A 81 2.99 8.44 -9.72
C ALA A 81 1.83 7.50 -9.34
N ALA A 82 1.03 7.88 -8.35
CA ALA A 82 -0.13 7.09 -7.92
C ALA A 82 -1.11 6.85 -9.08
N VAL A 83 -1.55 7.91 -9.76
CA VAL A 83 -2.49 7.76 -10.88
C VAL A 83 -1.86 7.09 -12.10
N ALA A 84 -0.55 7.24 -12.33
CA ALA A 84 0.17 6.51 -13.36
C ALA A 84 0.27 4.99 -13.04
N GLY A 85 0.28 4.63 -11.76
CA GLY A 85 0.17 3.27 -11.28
C GLY A 85 -1.25 2.70 -11.19
N GLY A 86 -2.28 3.49 -11.57
CA GLY A 86 -3.69 3.07 -11.50
C GLY A 86 -4.32 3.24 -10.11
N ILE A 87 -3.61 3.86 -9.16
CA ILE A 87 -4.06 4.04 -7.79
C ILE A 87 -5.00 5.24 -7.72
N THR A 88 -6.20 5.03 -7.18
CA THR A 88 -7.23 6.05 -7.03
C THR A 88 -7.42 6.49 -5.57
N THR A 89 -6.96 5.67 -4.64
CA THR A 89 -6.99 5.95 -3.20
C THR A 89 -5.74 5.40 -2.55
N LEU A 90 -5.14 6.15 -1.64
CA LEU A 90 -3.97 5.71 -0.90
C LEU A 90 -4.01 6.17 0.56
N ALA A 91 -3.49 5.33 1.46
CA ALA A 91 -3.27 5.66 2.86
C ALA A 91 -1.89 6.30 3.03
N CYS A 92 -1.85 7.47 3.65
CA CYS A 92 -0.62 8.19 3.96
C CYS A 92 -0.27 8.00 5.44
N PRO A 93 0.86 7.35 5.77
CA PRO A 93 1.32 7.18 7.14
C PRO A 93 1.60 8.53 7.84
N PRO A 94 1.62 8.56 9.19
CA PRO A 94 1.73 9.82 9.94
C PRO A 94 3.15 10.37 10.06
N ASP A 95 4.17 9.72 9.50
CA ASP A 95 5.59 10.05 9.61
C ASP A 95 6.03 11.16 8.64
N THR A 96 5.28 12.24 8.61
CA THR A 96 5.62 13.54 8.01
C THR A 96 6.40 14.41 9.00
N ASP A 97 6.82 15.61 8.61
CA ASP A 97 7.46 16.58 9.50
C ASP A 97 6.79 17.96 9.37
N PRO A 98 6.01 18.38 10.38
CA PRO A 98 5.67 17.63 11.59
C PRO A 98 4.79 16.40 11.33
N PRO A 99 4.78 15.40 12.24
CA PRO A 99 3.90 14.23 12.14
C PRO A 99 2.42 14.59 12.15
N LEU A 100 1.56 13.72 11.56
CA LEU A 100 0.11 13.93 11.54
C LEU A 100 -0.52 13.64 12.93
N ASP A 101 -0.20 14.45 13.90
CA ASP A 101 -0.62 14.32 15.30
C ASP A 101 -1.56 15.46 15.77
N GLU A 102 -1.87 16.41 14.88
CA GLU A 102 -2.80 17.51 15.11
C GLU A 102 -3.81 17.64 13.95
N PRO A 103 -5.09 18.01 14.23
CA PRO A 103 -6.14 18.13 13.21
C PRO A 103 -5.78 19.05 12.04
N GLY A 104 -5.14 20.19 12.32
CA GLY A 104 -4.77 21.18 11.31
C GLY A 104 -3.81 20.62 10.24
N LEU A 105 -2.90 19.73 10.61
CA LEU A 105 -1.98 19.07 9.67
C LEU A 105 -2.72 18.09 8.77
N VAL A 106 -3.66 17.34 9.33
CA VAL A 106 -4.53 16.42 8.59
C VAL A 106 -5.38 17.18 7.56
N GLU A 107 -6.00 18.26 7.97
CA GLU A 107 -6.82 19.10 7.09
C GLU A 107 -5.99 19.74 5.98
N MET A 108 -4.80 20.23 6.29
CA MET A 108 -3.87 20.80 5.32
C MET A 108 -3.49 19.76 4.25
N LEU A 109 -3.06 18.58 4.65
CA LEU A 109 -2.71 17.51 3.71
C LEU A 109 -3.89 17.16 2.79
N LYS A 110 -5.08 16.98 3.36
CA LYS A 110 -6.31 16.69 2.61
C LYS A 110 -6.70 17.81 1.65
N HIS A 111 -6.53 19.05 2.08
CA HIS A 111 -6.83 20.22 1.24
C HIS A 111 -5.91 20.25 0.03
N ARG A 112 -4.60 20.18 0.24
CA ARG A 112 -3.60 20.17 -0.83
C ARG A 112 -3.79 19.00 -1.79
N ALA A 113 -4.02 17.79 -1.28
CA ALA A 113 -4.28 16.63 -2.11
C ALA A 113 -5.54 16.79 -2.99
N ARG A 114 -6.60 17.43 -2.45
CA ARG A 114 -7.83 17.70 -3.22
C ARG A 114 -7.61 18.72 -4.34
N GLU A 115 -6.79 19.76 -4.11
CA GLU A 115 -6.49 20.77 -5.12
C GLU A 115 -5.76 20.16 -6.34
N LEU A 116 -4.93 19.14 -6.12
CA LEU A 116 -4.25 18.44 -7.21
C LEU A 116 -5.20 17.61 -8.08
N ASN A 117 -6.39 17.27 -7.57
CA ASN A 117 -7.42 16.53 -8.29
C ASN A 117 -6.91 15.23 -8.95
N LYS A 118 -6.12 14.44 -8.20
CA LYS A 118 -5.55 13.14 -8.59
C LYS A 118 -6.17 12.01 -7.75
N ALA A 119 -5.35 11.11 -7.18
CA ALA A 119 -5.83 10.10 -6.25
C ALA A 119 -6.37 10.71 -4.94
N ARG A 120 -7.16 9.96 -4.19
CA ARG A 120 -7.64 10.38 -2.87
C ARG A 120 -6.65 9.99 -1.79
N VAL A 121 -6.17 10.96 -1.04
CA VAL A 121 -5.33 10.73 0.13
C VAL A 121 -6.20 10.46 1.36
N ARG A 122 -5.90 9.37 2.07
CA ARG A 122 -6.50 8.97 3.32
C ARG A 122 -5.43 9.05 4.42
N PRO A 123 -5.40 10.12 5.22
CA PRO A 123 -4.40 10.25 6.28
C PRO A 123 -4.59 9.18 7.36
N VAL A 124 -3.48 8.64 7.83
CA VAL A 124 -3.40 7.84 9.06
C VAL A 124 -2.86 8.76 10.15
N GLY A 125 -3.56 8.88 11.27
CA GLY A 125 -3.13 9.74 12.38
C GLY A 125 -2.04 9.08 13.22
N ALA A 126 -1.21 9.89 13.88
CA ALA A 126 -0.23 9.38 14.82
C ALA A 126 -0.90 8.85 16.10
N LEU A 127 -0.45 7.73 16.65
CA LEU A 127 -0.90 7.22 17.94
C LEU A 127 -0.41 8.07 19.10
N THR A 128 0.82 8.57 18.99
CA THR A 128 1.44 9.36 20.05
C THR A 128 1.95 10.69 19.50
N ARG A 129 1.95 11.73 20.34
CA ARG A 129 2.44 13.06 19.99
C ARG A 129 3.89 13.02 19.53
N GLY A 130 4.15 13.60 18.36
CA GLY A 130 5.45 13.59 17.72
C GLY A 130 5.99 12.20 17.40
N LEU A 131 5.15 11.15 17.42
CA LEU A 131 5.55 9.74 17.27
C LEU A 131 6.58 9.30 18.34
N LYS A 132 6.59 9.94 19.53
CA LYS A 132 7.59 9.71 20.58
C LYS A 132 7.31 8.50 21.48
N GLY A 133 6.15 7.84 21.32
CA GLY A 133 5.80 6.66 22.11
C GLY A 133 5.49 6.95 23.60
N ALA A 134 5.19 8.20 23.97
CA ALA A 134 4.96 8.62 25.36
C ALA A 134 3.53 9.09 25.64
N GLU A 135 3.09 10.14 24.98
CA GLU A 135 1.76 10.74 25.17
C GLU A 135 0.85 10.41 23.98
N LEU A 136 -0.39 10.04 24.26
CA LEU A 136 -1.37 9.76 23.21
C LEU A 136 -1.80 11.06 22.51
N THR A 137 -2.16 10.95 21.24
CA THR A 137 -2.86 12.01 20.51
C THR A 137 -4.34 12.02 20.84
N GLU A 138 -5.02 13.10 20.48
CA GLU A 138 -6.49 13.20 20.55
C GLU A 138 -7.10 12.50 19.31
N MET A 139 -7.12 11.15 19.34
CA MET A 139 -7.53 10.33 18.19
C MET A 139 -8.94 10.67 17.69
N ALA A 140 -9.85 11.07 18.59
CA ALA A 140 -11.21 11.48 18.20
C ALA A 140 -11.19 12.75 17.33
N GLU A 141 -10.41 13.77 17.71
CA GLU A 141 -10.27 15.00 16.91
C GLU A 141 -9.58 14.75 15.56
N LEU A 142 -8.56 13.88 15.56
CA LEU A 142 -7.89 13.46 14.32
C LEU A 142 -8.84 12.67 13.40
N ALA A 143 -9.72 11.84 13.95
CA ALA A 143 -10.74 11.13 13.18
C ALA A 143 -11.76 12.10 12.58
N ASP A 144 -12.21 13.10 13.34
CA ASP A 144 -13.11 14.17 12.87
C ASP A 144 -12.45 14.99 11.75
N ALA A 145 -11.14 15.25 11.84
CA ALA A 145 -10.36 15.88 10.77
C ALA A 145 -10.22 14.98 9.52
N GLY A 146 -10.45 13.65 9.69
CA GLY A 146 -10.55 12.68 8.59
C GLY A 146 -9.46 11.64 8.52
N CYS A 147 -8.76 11.38 9.62
CA CYS A 147 -7.93 10.19 9.74
C CYS A 147 -8.79 8.92 9.73
N ILE A 148 -8.33 7.90 9.02
CA ILE A 148 -9.07 6.64 8.83
C ILE A 148 -8.60 5.53 9.76
N ALA A 149 -7.42 5.70 10.33
CA ALA A 149 -6.75 4.77 11.24
C ALA A 149 -5.67 5.52 12.03
N PHE A 150 -5.05 4.85 13.00
CA PHE A 150 -3.99 5.43 13.81
C PHE A 150 -2.77 4.50 13.84
N SER A 151 -1.58 5.09 13.70
CA SER A 151 -0.33 4.34 13.56
C SER A 151 0.82 5.02 14.30
N GLN A 152 1.83 4.22 14.63
CA GLN A 152 3.11 4.73 15.07
C GLN A 152 4.13 4.81 13.91
N ALA A 153 3.71 4.48 12.69
CA ALA A 153 4.57 4.31 11.51
C ALA A 153 5.75 3.38 11.81
N ASP A 154 6.97 3.82 11.52
CA ASP A 154 8.20 3.07 11.83
C ASP A 154 8.86 3.51 13.15
N ALA A 155 8.25 4.46 13.88
CA ALA A 155 8.78 4.91 15.15
C ALA A 155 8.58 3.85 16.26
N ALA A 156 9.55 3.78 17.16
CA ALA A 156 9.51 2.81 18.26
C ALA A 156 8.39 3.14 19.25
N LEU A 157 7.64 2.11 19.66
CA LEU A 157 6.69 2.16 20.78
C LEU A 157 7.06 1.07 21.78
N THR A 158 7.93 1.42 22.70
CA THR A 158 8.55 0.46 23.66
C THR A 158 7.74 0.30 24.95
N ASP A 159 6.96 1.32 25.32
CA ASP A 159 6.10 1.24 26.50
C ASP A 159 4.79 0.52 26.17
N THR A 160 4.70 -0.74 26.57
CA THR A 160 3.49 -1.57 26.39
C THR A 160 2.27 -1.01 27.10
N ARG A 161 2.44 -0.22 28.16
CA ARG A 161 1.32 0.46 28.85
C ARG A 161 0.74 1.58 27.98
N VAL A 162 1.58 2.35 27.31
CA VAL A 162 1.14 3.37 26.34
C VAL A 162 0.43 2.69 25.17
N LEU A 163 0.98 1.62 24.63
CA LEU A 163 0.36 0.85 23.55
C LEU A 163 -1.02 0.30 23.97
N MET A 164 -1.13 -0.31 25.15
CA MET A 164 -2.39 -0.82 25.65
C MET A 164 -3.44 0.29 25.79
N ARG A 165 -3.07 1.46 26.32
CA ARG A 165 -3.97 2.60 26.45
C ARG A 165 -4.41 3.16 25.10
N ALA A 166 -3.50 3.24 24.12
CA ALA A 166 -3.82 3.63 22.76
C ALA A 166 -4.85 2.67 22.14
N MET A 167 -4.64 1.35 22.30
CA MET A 167 -5.58 0.34 21.83
C MET A 167 -6.94 0.41 22.54
N GLN A 168 -6.97 0.64 23.86
CA GLN A 168 -8.21 0.84 24.62
C GLN A 168 -8.99 2.08 24.15
N TYR A 169 -8.27 3.20 23.93
CA TYR A 169 -8.88 4.41 23.39
C TYR A 169 -9.46 4.13 21.99
N ALA A 170 -8.67 3.55 21.09
CA ALA A 170 -9.13 3.22 19.74
C ALA A 170 -10.34 2.26 19.76
N ALA A 171 -10.33 1.24 20.62
CA ALA A 171 -11.44 0.29 20.77
C ALA A 171 -12.73 0.99 21.22
N THR A 172 -12.63 1.95 22.15
CA THR A 172 -13.79 2.70 22.68
C THR A 172 -14.54 3.46 21.58
N PHE A 173 -13.82 3.99 20.60
CA PHE A 173 -14.38 4.77 19.48
C PHE A 173 -14.54 3.94 18.19
N GLY A 174 -14.17 2.66 18.21
CA GLY A 174 -14.22 1.79 17.02
C GLY A 174 -13.17 2.12 15.96
N PHE A 175 -12.08 2.79 16.34
CA PHE A 175 -10.97 3.10 15.45
C PHE A 175 -10.09 1.86 15.17
N SER A 176 -9.39 1.87 14.03
CA SER A 176 -8.41 0.85 13.68
C SER A 176 -7.00 1.31 14.06
N VAL A 177 -6.23 0.42 14.66
CA VAL A 177 -4.82 0.65 15.00
C VAL A 177 -3.95 -0.14 14.02
N TRP A 178 -3.01 0.55 13.38
CA TRP A 178 -2.13 0.02 12.35
C TRP A 178 -0.70 0.02 12.86
N LEU A 179 -0.10 -1.15 12.99
CA LEU A 179 1.22 -1.30 13.58
C LEU A 179 2.12 -2.18 12.72
N ARG A 180 3.35 -1.74 12.53
CA ARG A 180 4.41 -2.59 12.02
C ARG A 180 5.12 -3.27 13.20
N PRO A 181 5.17 -4.60 13.24
CA PRO A 181 5.82 -5.31 14.34
C PRO A 181 7.34 -5.17 14.25
N GLN A 182 7.93 -4.53 15.24
CA GLN A 182 9.38 -4.37 15.36
C GLN A 182 9.79 -4.09 16.80
N ASP A 183 10.65 -4.92 17.35
CA ASP A 183 11.34 -4.64 18.61
C ASP A 183 12.51 -3.71 18.34
N SER A 184 12.50 -2.52 18.93
CA SER A 184 13.48 -1.47 18.68
C SER A 184 14.89 -1.75 19.25
N PHE A 185 15.00 -2.64 20.23
CA PHE A 185 16.28 -3.02 20.79
C PHE A 185 16.97 -4.09 19.94
N LEU A 186 16.19 -5.06 19.43
CA LEU A 186 16.70 -6.11 18.55
C LEU A 186 16.99 -5.62 17.13
N THR A 187 16.41 -4.51 16.73
CA THR A 187 16.65 -3.92 15.39
C THR A 187 17.68 -2.79 15.41
N ARG A 188 18.18 -2.40 16.59
CA ARG A 188 19.11 -1.29 16.70
C ARG A 188 20.33 -1.51 15.81
N ASP A 189 20.63 -0.49 15.00
CA ASP A 189 21.75 -0.44 14.07
C ASP A 189 21.74 -1.55 12.99
N GLY A 190 20.72 -2.41 12.95
CA GLY A 190 20.58 -3.45 11.95
C GLY A 190 20.03 -2.90 10.63
N VAL A 191 20.56 -3.41 9.51
CA VAL A 191 20.17 -2.96 8.15
C VAL A 191 19.76 -4.10 7.21
N ALA A 192 20.02 -5.36 7.59
CA ALA A 192 19.76 -6.54 6.80
C ALA A 192 19.19 -7.68 7.64
N HIS A 193 18.60 -8.68 7.02
CA HIS A 193 18.17 -9.90 7.69
C HIS A 193 19.35 -10.62 8.35
N ASP A 194 19.15 -11.14 9.57
CA ASP A 194 20.13 -12.02 10.24
C ASP A 194 20.18 -13.39 9.55
N GLY A 195 21.01 -13.45 8.51
CA GLY A 195 21.12 -14.57 7.60
C GLY A 195 22.50 -14.70 6.97
N GLU A 196 22.58 -15.57 5.98
CA GLU A 196 23.81 -15.88 5.28
C GLU A 196 24.38 -14.65 4.54
N VAL A 197 23.52 -13.82 3.95
CA VAL A 197 23.93 -12.65 3.16
C VAL A 197 24.52 -11.58 4.07
N ALA A 198 23.87 -11.24 5.18
CA ALA A 198 24.40 -10.27 6.14
C ALA A 198 25.75 -10.71 6.70
N THR A 199 25.89 -12.00 7.08
CA THR A 199 27.15 -12.57 7.57
C THR A 199 28.27 -12.47 6.53
N ARG A 200 27.97 -12.82 5.27
CA ARG A 200 28.95 -12.76 4.15
C ARG A 200 29.39 -11.35 3.84
N LEU A 201 28.45 -10.39 3.90
CA LEU A 201 28.72 -8.98 3.55
C LEU A 201 29.21 -8.15 4.76
N GLY A 202 29.20 -8.71 5.97
CA GLY A 202 29.57 -7.99 7.20
C GLY A 202 28.55 -6.91 7.57
N LEU A 203 27.27 -7.08 7.24
CA LEU A 203 26.21 -6.11 7.53
C LEU A 203 25.64 -6.34 8.94
N PRO A 204 25.33 -5.26 9.69
CA PRO A 204 24.58 -5.38 10.93
C PRO A 204 23.21 -6.03 10.70
N ALA A 205 22.88 -7.04 11.49
CA ALA A 205 21.77 -7.93 11.21
C ALA A 205 20.54 -7.66 12.10
N ILE A 206 19.35 -7.94 11.55
CA ILE A 206 18.05 -7.86 12.22
C ILE A 206 17.45 -9.27 12.29
N PRO A 207 17.38 -9.89 13.49
CA PRO A 207 16.85 -11.23 13.65
C PRO A 207 15.33 -11.25 13.42
N VAL A 208 14.80 -12.42 13.02
CA VAL A 208 13.34 -12.62 12.83
C VAL A 208 12.59 -12.40 14.15
N CYS A 209 13.19 -12.73 15.28
CA CYS A 209 12.55 -12.54 16.58
C CYS A 209 12.26 -11.07 16.92
N ALA A 210 12.92 -10.11 16.28
CA ALA A 210 12.55 -8.70 16.40
C ALA A 210 11.12 -8.41 15.91
N GLU A 211 10.68 -9.11 14.85
CA GLU A 211 9.30 -9.05 14.37
C GLU A 211 8.35 -9.85 15.26
N THR A 212 8.69 -11.10 15.58
CA THR A 212 7.75 -12.01 16.26
C THR A 212 7.51 -11.68 17.73
N ILE A 213 8.50 -11.12 18.45
CA ILE A 213 8.33 -10.63 19.82
C ILE A 213 7.36 -9.43 19.84
N ALA A 214 7.60 -8.45 18.99
CA ALA A 214 6.72 -7.30 18.89
C ALA A 214 5.30 -7.71 18.45
N LEU A 215 5.18 -8.56 17.44
CA LEU A 215 3.91 -9.08 16.97
C LEU A 215 3.15 -9.82 18.07
N SER A 216 3.81 -10.70 18.82
CA SER A 216 3.19 -11.44 19.93
C SER A 216 2.64 -10.48 20.99
N THR A 217 3.38 -9.43 21.33
CA THR A 217 2.93 -8.39 22.25
C THR A 217 1.69 -7.67 21.72
N MET A 218 1.70 -7.26 20.44
CA MET A 218 0.57 -6.58 19.80
C MET A 218 -0.68 -7.45 19.77
N LEU A 219 -0.55 -8.75 19.45
CA LEU A 219 -1.65 -9.70 19.40
C LEU A 219 -2.27 -9.94 20.79
N GLN A 220 -1.45 -10.05 21.84
CA GLN A 220 -1.95 -10.19 23.22
C GLN A 220 -2.72 -8.95 23.66
N LEU A 221 -2.20 -7.75 23.39
CA LEU A 221 -2.88 -6.50 23.74
C LEU A 221 -4.15 -6.29 22.91
N ALA A 222 -4.15 -6.70 21.63
CA ALA A 222 -5.35 -6.64 20.80
C ALA A 222 -6.44 -7.59 21.31
N HIS A 223 -6.08 -8.80 21.76
CA HIS A 223 -7.00 -9.74 22.38
C HIS A 223 -7.63 -9.15 23.64
N GLU A 224 -6.83 -8.55 24.52
CA GLU A 224 -7.28 -7.93 25.78
C GLU A 224 -8.19 -6.72 25.56
N THR A 225 -7.90 -5.91 24.55
CA THR A 225 -8.59 -4.63 24.32
C THR A 225 -9.77 -4.74 23.35
N GLY A 226 -9.82 -5.78 22.52
CA GLY A 226 -10.81 -5.93 21.47
C GLY A 226 -10.67 -4.94 20.31
N VAL A 227 -9.53 -4.25 20.19
CA VAL A 227 -9.27 -3.27 19.13
C VAL A 227 -9.23 -3.94 17.75
N ARG A 228 -9.66 -3.24 16.72
CA ARG A 228 -9.38 -3.62 15.33
C ARG A 228 -7.93 -3.35 15.02
N LEU A 229 -7.14 -4.42 14.86
CA LEU A 229 -5.70 -4.34 14.60
C LEU A 229 -5.40 -4.63 13.13
N HIS A 230 -4.57 -3.80 12.52
CA HIS A 230 -3.97 -4.09 11.22
C HIS A 230 -2.45 -4.21 11.37
N ILE A 231 -1.90 -5.34 10.96
CA ILE A 231 -0.45 -5.58 10.96
C ILE A 231 0.11 -5.15 9.61
N CYS A 232 0.94 -4.12 9.64
CA CYS A 232 1.55 -3.56 8.45
C CYS A 232 2.85 -4.29 8.10
N ARG A 233 3.00 -4.65 6.83
CA ARG A 233 4.26 -5.10 6.23
C ARG A 233 4.91 -6.26 6.96
N ILE A 234 4.14 -7.34 7.18
CA ILE A 234 4.69 -8.59 7.70
C ILE A 234 5.80 -9.11 6.78
N SER A 235 6.89 -9.63 7.33
CA SER A 235 8.05 -10.00 6.52
C SER A 235 8.58 -11.42 6.72
N SER A 236 8.18 -12.13 7.77
CA SER A 236 8.74 -13.44 8.11
C SER A 236 7.73 -14.58 8.12
N ALA A 237 8.20 -15.80 7.89
CA ALA A 237 7.41 -17.02 7.96
C ALA A 237 6.79 -17.22 9.36
N ASP A 238 7.58 -16.94 10.39
CA ASP A 238 7.13 -17.11 11.78
C ASP A 238 6.10 -16.03 12.14
N GLY A 239 6.23 -14.82 11.59
CA GLY A 239 5.21 -13.76 11.70
C GLY A 239 3.90 -14.15 11.04
N VAL A 240 3.93 -14.70 9.82
CA VAL A 240 2.73 -15.22 9.13
C VAL A 240 2.05 -16.32 9.94
N ALA A 241 2.83 -17.21 10.56
CA ALA A 241 2.27 -18.26 11.41
C ALA A 241 1.54 -17.68 12.63
N LEU A 242 2.06 -16.65 13.27
CA LEU A 242 1.41 -15.95 14.38
C LEU A 242 0.11 -15.26 13.94
N VAL A 243 0.12 -14.52 12.81
CA VAL A 243 -1.08 -13.89 12.25
C VAL A 243 -2.15 -14.92 11.94
N ARG A 244 -1.78 -16.05 11.30
CA ARG A 244 -2.69 -17.15 11.00
C ARG A 244 -3.34 -17.71 12.25
N ALA A 245 -2.55 -17.99 13.27
CA ALA A 245 -3.06 -18.51 14.55
C ALA A 245 -4.00 -17.52 15.23
N ALA A 246 -3.67 -16.24 15.24
CA ALA A 246 -4.51 -15.19 15.82
C ALA A 246 -5.87 -15.05 15.09
N LYS A 247 -5.89 -15.10 13.74
CA LYS A 247 -7.12 -15.10 12.95
C LYS A 247 -7.98 -16.34 13.24
N GLN A 248 -7.36 -17.52 13.36
CA GLN A 248 -8.06 -18.77 13.72
C GLN A 248 -8.67 -18.73 15.14
N GLN A 249 -8.07 -17.95 16.05
CA GLN A 249 -8.61 -17.70 17.39
C GLN A 249 -9.72 -16.64 17.41
N GLY A 250 -10.05 -16.04 16.25
CA GLY A 250 -11.13 -15.08 16.10
C GLY A 250 -10.76 -13.63 16.44
N LEU A 251 -9.46 -13.27 16.49
CA LEU A 251 -9.07 -11.88 16.63
C LEU A 251 -9.54 -11.06 15.41
N THR A 252 -10.03 -9.86 15.67
CA THR A 252 -10.35 -8.89 14.62
C THR A 252 -9.06 -8.28 14.08
N LEU A 253 -8.43 -9.01 13.15
CA LEU A 253 -7.10 -8.78 12.66
C LEU A 253 -7.06 -8.79 11.13
N THR A 254 -6.39 -7.81 10.55
CA THR A 254 -5.98 -7.79 9.14
C THR A 254 -4.47 -7.62 9.02
N CYS A 255 -3.92 -7.97 7.87
CA CYS A 255 -2.47 -7.92 7.64
C CYS A 255 -2.16 -7.61 6.19
N ASP A 256 -1.15 -6.79 5.94
CA ASP A 256 -0.59 -6.59 4.60
C ASP A 256 0.87 -7.04 4.49
N VAL A 257 1.34 -7.09 3.26
CA VAL A 257 2.73 -7.35 2.89
C VAL A 257 3.17 -6.36 1.82
N SER A 258 4.41 -5.89 1.91
CA SER A 258 5.01 -5.07 0.86
C SER A 258 5.22 -5.87 -0.43
N ALA A 259 4.89 -5.27 -1.58
CA ALA A 259 5.17 -5.84 -2.90
C ALA A 259 6.66 -6.20 -3.09
N ASN A 260 7.56 -5.48 -2.42
CA ASN A 260 8.98 -5.82 -2.42
C ASN A 260 9.23 -7.20 -1.83
N HIS A 261 8.67 -7.49 -0.64
CA HIS A 261 8.87 -8.76 0.08
C HIS A 261 8.19 -9.96 -0.58
N VAL A 262 7.15 -9.71 -1.40
CA VAL A 262 6.51 -10.76 -2.20
C VAL A 262 7.47 -11.29 -3.28
N HIS A 263 8.40 -10.46 -3.80
CA HIS A 263 9.21 -10.81 -4.95
C HIS A 263 10.71 -10.94 -4.67
N LEU A 264 11.20 -10.26 -3.64
CA LEU A 264 12.63 -10.15 -3.36
C LEU A 264 12.99 -10.87 -2.05
N THR A 265 14.25 -11.25 -1.95
CA THR A 265 14.86 -11.89 -0.79
C THR A 265 16.16 -11.18 -0.40
N GLU A 266 16.79 -11.55 0.71
CA GLU A 266 18.11 -11.06 1.08
C GLU A 266 19.18 -11.27 -0.01
N MET A 267 18.97 -12.27 -0.90
CA MET A 267 19.90 -12.53 -2.00
C MET A 267 19.95 -11.39 -3.03
N ASP A 268 18.85 -10.62 -3.15
CA ASP A 268 18.75 -9.49 -4.08
C ASP A 268 19.57 -8.28 -3.62
N ILE A 269 20.08 -8.25 -2.38
CA ILE A 269 21.08 -7.27 -1.94
C ILE A 269 22.33 -7.35 -2.81
N GLY A 270 22.62 -8.54 -3.36
CA GLY A 270 23.70 -8.75 -4.32
C GLY A 270 25.05 -8.29 -3.77
N PHE A 271 25.64 -7.27 -4.40
CA PHE A 271 26.88 -6.62 -3.97
C PHE A 271 26.57 -5.20 -3.47
N PHE A 272 25.86 -5.13 -2.32
CA PHE A 272 25.51 -3.88 -1.64
C PHE A 272 24.60 -2.92 -2.42
N ASP A 273 23.57 -3.46 -3.13
CA ASP A 273 22.57 -2.59 -3.76
C ASP A 273 21.74 -1.84 -2.71
N ALA A 274 22.01 -0.56 -2.57
CA ALA A 274 21.33 0.31 -1.60
C ALA A 274 19.80 0.43 -1.82
N ASN A 275 19.31 0.12 -3.02
CA ASN A 275 17.86 0.07 -3.26
C ASN A 275 17.19 -1.11 -2.53
N CYS A 276 17.96 -2.14 -2.17
CA CYS A 276 17.50 -3.26 -1.36
C CYS A 276 17.56 -2.99 0.16
N HIS A 277 18.02 -1.79 0.58
CA HIS A 277 17.94 -1.37 1.99
C HIS A 277 16.51 -0.93 2.30
N LEU A 278 15.72 -1.85 2.88
CA LEU A 278 14.30 -1.70 3.19
C LEU A 278 14.02 -1.92 4.68
N VAL A 279 12.90 -1.40 5.14
CA VAL A 279 12.35 -1.60 6.49
C VAL A 279 10.90 -2.05 6.38
N PRO A 280 10.60 -3.33 6.75
CA PRO A 280 11.48 -4.37 7.26
C PRO A 280 12.53 -4.80 6.25
N PRO A 281 13.63 -5.47 6.68
CA PRO A 281 14.65 -5.94 5.74
C PRO A 281 14.12 -7.08 4.88
N LEU A 282 14.64 -7.21 3.65
CA LEU A 282 14.41 -8.38 2.81
C LEU A 282 14.86 -9.64 3.54
N ARG A 283 13.98 -10.64 3.61
CA ARG A 283 14.18 -11.88 4.37
C ARG A 283 14.65 -13.03 3.48
N SER A 284 14.74 -14.21 4.07
CA SER A 284 15.15 -15.43 3.38
C SER A 284 14.12 -15.90 2.34
N GLN A 285 14.52 -16.86 1.50
CA GLN A 285 13.64 -17.56 0.56
C GLN A 285 12.45 -18.24 1.29
N ARG A 286 12.71 -18.87 2.45
CA ARG A 286 11.67 -19.48 3.29
C ARG A 286 10.61 -18.47 3.70
N ASP A 287 11.03 -17.27 4.07
CA ASP A 287 10.11 -16.20 4.48
C ASP A 287 9.25 -15.73 3.31
N ARG A 288 9.85 -15.48 2.14
CA ARG A 288 9.12 -15.12 0.92
C ARG A 288 8.09 -16.17 0.54
N ASP A 289 8.45 -17.45 0.58
CA ASP A 289 7.54 -18.54 0.24
C ASP A 289 6.37 -18.63 1.24
N ALA A 290 6.61 -18.31 2.52
CA ALA A 290 5.57 -18.21 3.54
C ALA A 290 4.64 -17.00 3.33
N LEU A 291 5.17 -15.87 2.84
CA LEU A 291 4.35 -14.71 2.46
C LEU A 291 3.42 -15.06 1.30
N HIS A 292 3.92 -15.77 0.28
CA HIS A 292 3.10 -16.30 -0.81
C HIS A 292 1.98 -17.22 -0.29
N ALA A 293 2.30 -18.15 0.59
CA ALA A 293 1.31 -19.04 1.21
C ALA A 293 0.28 -18.25 2.03
N GLY A 294 0.72 -17.23 2.77
CA GLY A 294 -0.17 -16.34 3.54
C GLY A 294 -1.15 -15.54 2.68
N LEU A 295 -0.71 -15.07 1.51
CA LEU A 295 -1.59 -14.41 0.54
C LEU A 295 -2.62 -15.39 -0.05
N LEU A 296 -2.24 -16.66 -0.25
CA LEU A 296 -3.12 -17.70 -0.81
C LEU A 296 -4.18 -18.17 0.19
N ASP A 297 -3.81 -18.37 1.45
CA ASP A 297 -4.71 -18.89 2.49
C ASP A 297 -5.50 -17.80 3.23
N GLY A 298 -5.25 -16.51 2.92
CA GLY A 298 -5.94 -15.37 3.53
C GLY A 298 -5.37 -14.95 4.90
N SER A 299 -4.25 -15.52 5.34
CA SER A 299 -3.53 -15.01 6.52
C SER A 299 -3.03 -13.59 6.26
N ILE A 300 -2.62 -13.29 5.02
CA ILE A 300 -2.29 -11.94 4.53
C ILE A 300 -3.44 -11.47 3.62
N ASP A 301 -4.03 -10.33 3.94
CA ASP A 301 -5.22 -9.81 3.27
C ASP A 301 -4.88 -9.04 2.01
N ALA A 302 -3.86 -8.17 2.05
CA ALA A 302 -3.54 -7.21 0.99
C ALA A 302 -2.05 -7.16 0.66
N ILE A 303 -1.76 -6.60 -0.52
CA ILE A 303 -0.41 -6.20 -0.93
C ILE A 303 -0.38 -4.67 -0.96
N CYS A 304 0.61 -4.04 -0.33
CA CYS A 304 0.85 -2.61 -0.39
C CYS A 304 2.12 -2.28 -1.18
N SER A 305 2.24 -1.06 -1.67
CA SER A 305 3.44 -0.62 -2.38
C SER A 305 4.64 -0.41 -1.45
N ASP A 306 4.37 -0.06 -0.19
CA ASP A 306 5.37 0.43 0.77
C ASP A 306 6.21 1.59 0.20
N HIS A 307 5.53 2.43 -0.56
CA HIS A 307 6.16 3.52 -1.28
C HIS A 307 6.86 4.50 -0.34
N THR A 308 8.18 4.59 -0.50
CA THR A 308 9.06 5.37 0.37
C THR A 308 10.15 6.03 -0.49
N PRO A 309 9.84 7.18 -1.12
CA PRO A 309 10.83 7.92 -1.91
C PRO A 309 11.95 8.44 -1.02
N VAL A 310 13.18 8.29 -1.50
CA VAL A 310 14.42 8.71 -0.86
C VAL A 310 15.21 9.56 -1.83
N ASP A 311 15.94 10.53 -1.32
CA ASP A 311 16.85 11.36 -2.11
C ASP A 311 17.91 10.49 -2.80
N GLU A 312 18.25 10.83 -4.03
CA GLU A 312 19.23 10.10 -4.83
C GLU A 312 20.60 10.03 -4.12
N ASP A 313 21.04 11.14 -3.53
CA ASP A 313 22.32 11.21 -2.82
C ASP A 313 22.36 10.26 -1.61
N ALA A 314 21.23 10.12 -0.90
CA ALA A 314 21.12 9.21 0.25
C ALA A 314 21.17 7.72 -0.16
N LYS A 315 20.94 7.39 -1.42
CA LYS A 315 21.10 6.04 -1.97
C LYS A 315 22.48 5.76 -2.55
N GLN A 316 23.33 6.77 -2.72
CA GLN A 316 24.73 6.62 -3.16
C GLN A 316 25.71 6.31 -2.02
N LEU A 317 25.24 6.36 -0.78
CA LEU A 317 26.02 6.00 0.40
C LEU A 317 26.24 4.48 0.49
N PRO A 318 27.24 4.01 1.25
CA PRO A 318 27.40 2.60 1.57
C PRO A 318 26.09 1.99 2.11
N PHE A 319 25.82 0.72 1.84
CA PHE A 319 24.53 0.08 2.13
C PHE A 319 24.01 0.35 3.55
N ALA A 320 24.88 0.24 4.57
CA ALA A 320 24.49 0.45 5.96
C ALA A 320 24.23 1.93 6.34
N GLU A 321 24.74 2.86 5.54
CA GLU A 321 24.58 4.30 5.73
C GLU A 321 23.48 4.88 4.81
N ALA A 322 23.12 4.14 3.76
CA ALA A 322 22.08 4.53 2.83
C ALA A 322 20.73 4.59 3.52
N GLU A 323 19.88 5.54 3.14
CA GLU A 323 18.55 5.65 3.71
C GLU A 323 17.64 4.51 3.23
N ALA A 324 16.91 3.88 4.16
CA ALA A 324 16.00 2.79 3.84
C ALA A 324 14.75 3.27 3.09
N GLY A 325 14.27 2.46 2.15
CA GLY A 325 13.02 2.70 1.42
C GLY A 325 13.11 2.41 -0.07
N ALA A 326 11.96 2.19 -0.68
CA ALA A 326 11.80 2.01 -2.11
C ALA A 326 10.54 2.69 -2.65
N THR A 327 10.59 3.20 -3.87
CA THR A 327 9.40 3.66 -4.59
C THR A 327 8.65 2.46 -5.18
N GLY A 328 7.31 2.47 -5.10
CA GLY A 328 6.50 1.33 -5.48
C GLY A 328 5.13 1.63 -6.07
N LEU A 329 4.64 2.91 -6.06
CA LEU A 329 3.29 3.25 -6.53
C LEU A 329 3.02 2.78 -7.96
N GLU A 330 3.96 3.00 -8.88
CA GLU A 330 3.82 2.61 -10.28
C GLU A 330 4.08 1.12 -10.53
N LEU A 331 4.58 0.41 -9.50
CA LEU A 331 4.95 -1.00 -9.56
C LEU A 331 3.93 -1.91 -8.87
N LEU A 332 2.99 -1.36 -8.11
CA LEU A 332 2.03 -2.15 -7.33
C LEU A 332 1.19 -3.07 -8.23
N LEU A 333 0.65 -2.54 -9.33
CA LEU A 333 -0.13 -3.34 -10.29
C LEU A 333 0.70 -4.49 -10.89
N PRO A 334 1.80 -4.23 -11.61
CA PRO A 334 2.56 -5.31 -12.25
C PRO A 334 3.10 -6.33 -11.25
N LEU A 335 3.47 -5.93 -10.04
CA LEU A 335 3.94 -6.86 -9.00
C LEU A 335 2.80 -7.72 -8.43
N ALA A 336 1.61 -7.17 -8.21
CA ALA A 336 0.45 -7.96 -7.80
C ALA A 336 0.02 -8.96 -8.90
N LEU A 337 0.04 -8.55 -10.17
CA LEU A 337 -0.23 -9.45 -11.29
C LEU A 337 0.85 -10.54 -11.42
N LYS A 338 2.12 -10.21 -11.19
CA LYS A 338 3.22 -11.17 -11.16
C LYS A 338 3.02 -12.22 -10.07
N TRP A 339 2.62 -11.80 -8.87
CA TRP A 339 2.28 -12.74 -7.79
C TRP A 339 1.15 -13.69 -8.19
N ALA A 340 0.05 -13.18 -8.77
CA ALA A 340 -1.07 -14.01 -9.20
C ALA A 340 -0.64 -15.07 -10.23
N ARG A 341 0.15 -14.66 -11.23
CA ARG A 341 0.68 -15.57 -12.26
C ARG A 341 1.61 -16.64 -11.66
N GLN A 342 2.57 -16.23 -10.81
CA GLN A 342 3.50 -17.16 -10.15
C GLN A 342 2.80 -18.14 -9.23
N SER A 343 1.70 -17.72 -8.63
CA SER A 343 0.85 -18.55 -7.75
C SER A 343 -0.23 -19.34 -8.51
N HIS A 344 -0.23 -19.31 -9.84
CA HIS A 344 -1.25 -19.93 -10.69
C HIS A 344 -2.68 -19.52 -10.34
N ARG A 345 -2.87 -18.25 -10.01
CA ARG A 345 -4.16 -17.64 -9.69
C ARG A 345 -4.69 -16.79 -10.84
N ALA A 346 -6.01 -16.60 -10.86
CA ALA A 346 -6.65 -15.67 -11.79
C ALA A 346 -6.18 -14.22 -11.56
N LEU A 347 -6.24 -13.38 -12.58
CA LEU A 347 -5.93 -11.95 -12.43
C LEU A 347 -6.84 -11.29 -11.38
N ALA A 348 -8.09 -11.74 -11.27
CA ALA A 348 -9.04 -11.28 -10.26
C ALA A 348 -8.53 -11.45 -8.82
N ASP A 349 -7.79 -12.55 -8.53
CA ASP A 349 -7.22 -12.77 -7.20
C ASP A 349 -6.11 -11.75 -6.89
N GLY A 350 -5.26 -11.43 -7.86
CA GLY A 350 -4.24 -10.39 -7.72
C GLY A 350 -4.85 -9.00 -7.55
N LEU A 351 -5.85 -8.69 -8.38
CA LEU A 351 -6.58 -7.42 -8.29
C LEU A 351 -7.31 -7.27 -6.95
N ALA A 352 -7.90 -8.35 -6.42
CA ALA A 352 -8.55 -8.31 -5.11
C ALA A 352 -7.61 -7.86 -4.00
N LYS A 353 -6.31 -8.23 -4.05
CA LYS A 353 -5.30 -7.88 -3.06
C LYS A 353 -4.90 -6.39 -3.06
N ILE A 354 -5.22 -5.67 -4.14
CA ILE A 354 -4.89 -4.24 -4.33
C ILE A 354 -6.13 -3.38 -4.65
N THR A 355 -7.34 -3.92 -4.51
CA THR A 355 -8.61 -3.19 -4.69
C THR A 355 -9.58 -3.47 -3.54
N LEU A 356 -10.26 -4.62 -3.56
CA LEU A 356 -11.29 -5.00 -2.61
C LEU A 356 -10.74 -5.14 -1.19
N GLN A 357 -9.66 -5.88 -1.01
CA GLN A 357 -9.13 -6.14 0.32
C GLN A 357 -8.63 -4.88 1.03
N PRO A 358 -7.82 -4.00 0.39
CA PRO A 358 -7.47 -2.72 1.01
C PRO A 358 -8.69 -1.83 1.28
N ALA A 359 -9.72 -1.83 0.44
CA ALA A 359 -10.96 -1.09 0.71
C ALA A 359 -11.65 -1.57 2.00
N LEU A 360 -11.72 -2.89 2.20
CA LEU A 360 -12.26 -3.48 3.42
C LEU A 360 -11.44 -3.13 4.67
N ILE A 361 -10.11 -3.15 4.57
CA ILE A 361 -9.19 -2.76 5.66
C ILE A 361 -9.41 -1.29 6.04
N LEU A 362 -9.55 -0.42 5.04
CA LEU A 362 -9.82 1.02 5.22
C LEU A 362 -11.25 1.33 5.68
N GLY A 363 -12.17 0.35 5.61
CA GLY A 363 -13.59 0.56 5.88
C GLY A 363 -14.29 1.45 4.84
N LEU A 364 -13.82 1.44 3.59
CA LEU A 364 -14.34 2.26 2.51
C LEU A 364 -15.29 1.47 1.59
N ASP A 365 -16.37 2.11 1.13
CA ASP A 365 -17.19 1.60 0.03
C ASP A 365 -16.51 1.96 -1.32
N ALA A 366 -15.43 1.26 -1.60
CA ALA A 366 -14.55 1.44 -2.75
C ALA A 366 -13.97 0.09 -3.22
N GLY A 367 -13.09 0.11 -4.22
CA GLY A 367 -12.46 -1.10 -4.75
C GLY A 367 -13.42 -2.00 -5.53
N HIS A 368 -14.49 -1.45 -6.08
CA HIS A 368 -15.48 -2.15 -6.90
C HIS A 368 -16.20 -1.19 -7.87
N LEU A 369 -16.88 -1.77 -8.87
CA LEU A 369 -17.60 -1.06 -9.91
C LEU A 369 -19.12 -1.32 -9.86
N SER A 370 -19.68 -1.52 -8.67
CA SER A 370 -21.13 -1.68 -8.46
C SER A 370 -21.87 -0.43 -8.93
N VAL A 371 -23.09 -0.60 -9.44
CA VAL A 371 -23.96 0.52 -9.80
C VAL A 371 -24.19 1.42 -8.57
N GLY A 372 -23.97 2.72 -8.72
CA GLY A 372 -24.04 3.72 -7.66
C GLY A 372 -22.68 4.03 -7.00
N ALA A 373 -21.69 3.19 -7.15
CA ALA A 373 -20.34 3.42 -6.62
C ALA A 373 -19.64 4.60 -7.31
N ALA A 374 -18.65 5.19 -6.65
CA ALA A 374 -17.76 6.14 -7.29
C ALA A 374 -17.07 5.49 -8.50
N ALA A 375 -17.01 6.21 -9.61
CA ALA A 375 -16.35 5.72 -10.82
C ALA A 375 -14.82 5.89 -10.72
N ASP A 376 -14.22 5.11 -9.85
CA ASP A 376 -12.77 4.96 -9.70
C ASP A 376 -12.35 3.74 -10.51
N VAL A 377 -11.63 3.97 -11.60
CA VAL A 377 -11.37 2.94 -12.62
C VAL A 377 -9.90 2.94 -13.01
N CYS A 378 -9.31 1.75 -13.07
CA CYS A 378 -8.01 1.50 -13.67
C CYS A 378 -8.18 0.70 -14.94
N VAL A 379 -7.66 1.21 -16.07
CA VAL A 379 -7.64 0.51 -17.36
C VAL A 379 -6.19 0.23 -17.72
N PHE A 380 -5.84 -1.02 -17.95
CA PHE A 380 -4.45 -1.43 -18.17
C PHE A 380 -4.31 -2.55 -19.20
N ASP A 381 -3.16 -2.63 -19.83
CA ASP A 381 -2.76 -3.77 -20.66
C ASP A 381 -2.10 -4.82 -19.76
N PRO A 382 -2.67 -6.03 -19.62
CA PRO A 382 -2.12 -7.07 -18.77
C PRO A 382 -0.93 -7.81 -19.40
N GLU A 383 -0.71 -7.68 -20.71
CA GLU A 383 0.24 -8.50 -21.46
C GLU A 383 1.51 -7.75 -21.86
N VAL A 384 1.47 -6.41 -21.89
CA VAL A 384 2.63 -5.62 -22.30
C VAL A 384 3.77 -5.73 -21.29
N TYR A 385 4.96 -5.99 -21.81
CA TYR A 385 6.21 -5.94 -21.05
C TYR A 385 6.82 -4.55 -21.13
N TRP A 386 7.34 -4.09 -20.01
CA TRP A 386 8.09 -2.84 -19.97
C TRP A 386 9.23 -2.95 -18.98
N LYS A 387 10.33 -2.26 -19.28
CA LYS A 387 11.50 -2.23 -18.42
C LYS A 387 11.36 -1.10 -17.39
N VAL A 388 11.63 -1.40 -16.13
CA VAL A 388 11.65 -0.39 -15.06
C VAL A 388 12.90 0.45 -15.20
N GLU A 389 12.74 1.67 -15.68
CA GLU A 389 13.83 2.65 -15.87
C GLU A 389 13.43 3.94 -15.14
N SER A 390 14.42 4.65 -14.57
CA SER A 390 14.17 5.91 -13.85
C SER A 390 13.39 6.92 -14.69
N ALA A 391 13.67 6.98 -15.99
CA ALA A 391 12.97 7.88 -16.92
C ALA A 391 11.50 7.51 -17.16
N ALA A 392 11.12 6.24 -16.94
CA ALA A 392 9.75 5.76 -17.11
C ALA A 392 8.87 6.04 -15.88
N LEU A 393 9.47 6.28 -14.71
CA LEU A 393 8.77 6.52 -13.45
C LEU A 393 8.40 8.01 -13.29
N LYS A 394 7.20 8.27 -12.78
CA LYS A 394 6.67 9.61 -12.48
C LYS A 394 7.08 10.10 -11.11
N SER A 395 7.17 9.20 -10.11
CA SER A 395 7.66 9.54 -8.78
C SER A 395 8.96 10.34 -8.89
N GLN A 396 9.12 11.36 -8.06
CA GLN A 396 10.38 12.09 -7.93
C GLN A 396 11.49 11.17 -7.43
N GLY A 397 11.20 10.33 -6.45
CA GLY A 397 12.09 9.25 -6.01
C GLY A 397 12.27 8.21 -7.11
N LYS A 398 13.53 7.73 -7.28
CA LYS A 398 13.88 6.71 -8.29
C LYS A 398 14.45 5.44 -7.64
N ASN A 399 14.42 5.39 -6.32
CA ASN A 399 14.99 4.34 -5.50
C ASN A 399 14.07 3.11 -5.47
N THR A 400 14.25 2.21 -6.43
CA THR A 400 13.54 0.93 -6.42
C THR A 400 14.47 -0.22 -6.78
N PRO A 401 14.41 -1.36 -6.05
CA PRO A 401 15.22 -2.54 -6.34
C PRO A 401 14.83 -3.23 -7.67
N PHE A 402 13.74 -2.80 -8.30
CA PHE A 402 13.30 -3.35 -9.58
C PHE A 402 13.89 -2.64 -10.80
N ILE A 403 14.76 -1.64 -10.64
CA ILE A 403 15.43 -0.95 -11.76
C ILE A 403 16.11 -1.98 -12.68
N GLY A 404 15.86 -1.84 -13.97
CA GLY A 404 16.40 -2.74 -15.01
C GLY A 404 15.63 -4.04 -15.20
N MET A 405 14.69 -4.38 -14.33
CA MET A 405 13.84 -5.55 -14.47
C MET A 405 12.71 -5.29 -15.48
N GLU A 406 12.32 -6.34 -16.19
CA GLU A 406 11.09 -6.33 -17.01
C GLU A 406 9.90 -6.75 -16.19
N LEU A 407 8.85 -5.93 -16.20
CA LEU A 407 7.58 -6.22 -15.58
C LEU A 407 6.47 -6.28 -16.64
N GLN A 408 5.44 -7.06 -16.37
CA GLN A 408 4.30 -7.24 -17.24
C GLN A 408 3.06 -6.60 -16.64
N GLY A 409 2.36 -5.80 -17.47
CA GLY A 409 1.19 -5.04 -17.06
C GLY A 409 1.47 -3.54 -16.97
N ARG A 410 0.71 -2.72 -17.72
CA ARG A 410 0.90 -1.26 -17.74
C ARG A 410 -0.44 -0.52 -17.79
N VAL A 411 -0.55 0.52 -16.96
CA VAL A 411 -1.75 1.35 -16.91
C VAL A 411 -1.84 2.24 -18.14
N HIS A 412 -3.02 2.29 -18.74
CA HIS A 412 -3.34 3.16 -19.86
C HIS A 412 -4.20 4.35 -19.44
N PHE A 413 -5.23 4.11 -18.62
CA PHE A 413 -6.11 5.18 -18.13
C PHE A 413 -6.42 4.97 -16.65
N THR A 414 -6.49 6.08 -15.92
CA THR A 414 -6.99 6.11 -14.54
C THR A 414 -8.07 7.16 -14.42
N LEU A 415 -9.22 6.75 -13.91
CA LEU A 415 -10.33 7.65 -13.61
C LEU A 415 -10.55 7.70 -12.10
N VAL A 416 -10.73 8.91 -11.56
CA VAL A 416 -11.09 9.14 -10.16
C VAL A 416 -12.38 9.92 -10.10
N GLY A 417 -13.42 9.34 -9.51
CA GLY A 417 -14.75 9.95 -9.50
C GLY A 417 -15.27 10.30 -10.90
N GLY A 418 -14.97 9.44 -11.89
CA GLY A 418 -15.36 9.65 -13.28
C GLY A 418 -14.59 10.75 -14.00
N GLN A 419 -13.52 11.27 -13.45
CA GLN A 419 -12.61 12.20 -14.14
C GLN A 419 -11.40 11.43 -14.64
N LEU A 420 -11.02 11.60 -15.89
CA LEU A 420 -9.81 11.04 -16.45
C LEU A 420 -8.62 11.84 -15.91
N VAL A 421 -7.86 11.26 -14.96
CA VAL A 421 -6.74 11.89 -14.27
C VAL A 421 -5.38 11.46 -14.82
N TYR A 422 -5.35 10.33 -15.52
CA TYR A 422 -4.15 9.83 -16.18
C TYR A 422 -4.50 9.15 -17.50
N GLN A 423 -3.68 9.43 -18.50
CA GLN A 423 -3.65 8.71 -19.78
C GLN A 423 -2.20 8.51 -20.19
N SER A 424 -1.81 7.25 -20.46
CA SER A 424 -0.50 6.97 -21.00
C SER A 424 -0.34 7.60 -22.37
N LYS A 425 0.84 8.16 -22.65
CA LYS A 425 1.16 8.51 -24.03
C LYS A 425 1.22 7.18 -24.81
N ALA A 426 0.48 7.07 -25.90
CA ALA A 426 0.57 5.92 -26.79
C ALA A 426 2.04 5.69 -27.16
N ILE A 427 2.51 4.45 -26.96
CA ILE A 427 3.83 4.02 -27.43
C ILE A 427 3.70 3.68 -28.89
#